data_d9d30e7e0b03e3db468830d2db877852
#
_entry.id   d9d30e7e0b03e3db468830d2db877852
#
_cell.length_a   1.000
_cell.length_b   1.000
_cell.length_c   1.000
_cell.angle_alpha   90.00
_cell.angle_beta   90.00
_cell.angle_gamma   90.00
#
_symmetry.space_group_name_H-M   'P 1'
#
loop_
_entity.id
_entity.type
_entity.pdbx_description
1 polymer ?
#
loop_
_entity_poly.entity_id
_entity_poly.type
_entity_poly.pdbx_seq_one_letter_code
_entity_poly.pdbx_strand_id
1 'polypeptide(L)'
;AFNRELDATTAEAIVSRQFVEVIIAPTATAEAAAVVAKKPNVRLLVCGQWSDKTTGFDIKRVNGGVLVQDRDQKMVGLDDLKVVSKRQPTAEELRDLLFCWKVAKYVKSNAIVYAKDSMTIGVGAGQMSRVYSAKIAGIKAADENLEVKGSVMASDAFFPFRDGIDAAAAAGIKAVIQPGGSMRDAEVIAAADEHDMTMVFTG
;
A
#
# COMPACT_ATOMS: atom_id res chain seq x y z
N ALA A 1 13.19 -3.95 -4.36
CA ALA A 1 12.87 -4.24 -5.77
C ALA A 1 12.40 -2.99 -6.48
N PHE A 2 12.72 -2.84 -7.77
CA PHE A 2 12.37 -1.69 -8.59
C PHE A 2 11.71 -2.16 -9.87
N ASN A 3 10.78 -1.38 -10.40
CA ASN A 3 10.15 -1.58 -11.70
C ASN A 3 10.67 -0.57 -12.76
N ARG A 4 11.71 0.19 -12.43
CA ARG A 4 12.41 1.16 -13.28
C ARG A 4 13.90 1.00 -13.09
N GLU A 5 14.69 1.68 -13.93
CA GLU A 5 16.13 1.75 -13.80
C GLU A 5 16.55 2.27 -12.42
N LEU A 6 17.53 1.63 -11.82
CA LEU A 6 18.18 2.08 -10.59
C LEU A 6 19.24 3.12 -10.92
N ASP A 7 19.08 4.34 -10.42
CA ASP A 7 20.07 5.41 -10.53
C ASP A 7 21.02 5.48 -9.32
N ALA A 8 22.10 6.25 -9.47
CA ALA A 8 23.10 6.39 -8.44
C ALA A 8 22.59 7.03 -7.16
N THR A 9 21.70 8.02 -7.26
CA THR A 9 21.13 8.73 -6.10
C THR A 9 20.30 7.80 -5.24
N THR A 10 19.46 7.00 -5.89
CA THR A 10 18.64 5.98 -5.22
C THR A 10 19.50 4.89 -4.61
N ALA A 11 20.51 4.40 -5.34
CA ALA A 11 21.46 3.40 -4.83
C ALA A 11 22.19 3.90 -3.58
N GLU A 12 22.70 5.14 -3.58
CA GLU A 12 23.39 5.73 -2.43
C GLU A 12 22.44 5.87 -1.23
N ALA A 13 21.20 6.33 -1.47
CA ALA A 13 20.20 6.45 -0.41
C ALA A 13 19.90 5.11 0.27
N ILE A 14 19.86 4.01 -0.50
CA ILE A 14 19.61 2.67 0.03
C ILE A 14 20.78 2.19 0.88
N VAL A 15 22.00 2.18 0.31
CA VAL A 15 23.16 1.55 0.95
C VAL A 15 23.70 2.36 2.14
N SER A 16 23.33 3.65 2.25
CA SER A 16 23.74 4.52 3.36
C SER A 16 22.75 4.55 4.52
N ARG A 17 21.45 4.28 4.28
CA ARG A 17 20.39 4.50 5.29
C ARG A 17 19.87 3.23 5.92
N GLN A 18 20.03 2.08 5.28
CA GLN A 18 19.42 0.84 5.75
C GLN A 18 20.29 -0.37 5.48
N PHE A 19 20.04 -1.43 6.25
CA PHE A 19 20.58 -2.74 5.95
C PHE A 19 19.89 -3.31 4.70
N VAL A 20 20.68 -3.76 3.72
CA VAL A 20 20.20 -4.37 2.49
C VAL A 20 21.11 -5.52 2.06
N GLU A 21 20.52 -6.61 1.62
CA GLU A 21 21.27 -7.79 1.13
C GLU A 21 21.13 -7.96 -0.38
N VAL A 22 19.94 -7.62 -0.93
CA VAL A 22 19.63 -7.81 -2.35
C VAL A 22 18.88 -6.58 -2.89
N ILE A 23 19.33 -6.09 -4.02
CA ILE A 23 18.65 -5.08 -4.82
C ILE A 23 18.34 -5.71 -6.18
N ILE A 24 17.08 -5.61 -6.65
CA ILE A 24 16.69 -6.09 -7.97
C ILE A 24 16.01 -4.96 -8.76
N ALA A 25 16.43 -4.77 -10.00
CA ALA A 25 15.89 -3.75 -10.91
C ALA A 25 15.91 -4.29 -12.36
N PRO A 26 15.07 -3.72 -13.27
CA PRO A 26 15.14 -4.04 -14.69
C PRO A 26 16.50 -3.71 -15.30
N THR A 27 17.02 -2.53 -14.97
CA THR A 27 18.34 -2.01 -15.37
C THR A 27 18.94 -1.21 -14.20
N ALA A 28 20.24 -0.97 -14.26
CA ALA A 28 20.94 -0.07 -13.35
C ALA A 28 21.97 0.73 -14.13
N THR A 29 22.17 1.99 -13.77
CA THR A 29 23.24 2.80 -14.38
C THR A 29 24.60 2.28 -13.91
N ALA A 30 25.67 2.57 -14.67
CA ALA A 30 27.02 2.18 -14.29
C ALA A 30 27.44 2.79 -12.94
N GLU A 31 27.02 4.03 -12.69
CA GLU A 31 27.27 4.74 -11.44
C GLU A 31 26.52 4.09 -10.25
N ALA A 32 25.27 3.68 -10.47
CA ALA A 32 24.52 2.94 -9.44
C ALA A 32 25.20 1.62 -9.09
N ALA A 33 25.65 0.87 -10.09
CA ALA A 33 26.40 -0.37 -9.90
C ALA A 33 27.70 -0.12 -9.11
N ALA A 34 28.44 0.96 -9.43
CA ALA A 34 29.65 1.34 -8.70
C ALA A 34 29.36 1.74 -7.23
N VAL A 35 28.23 2.38 -6.97
CA VAL A 35 27.78 2.69 -5.60
C VAL A 35 27.51 1.40 -4.82
N VAL A 36 26.73 0.48 -5.37
CA VAL A 36 26.39 -0.79 -4.70
C VAL A 36 27.66 -1.65 -4.48
N ALA A 37 28.59 -1.65 -5.41
CA ALA A 37 29.85 -2.41 -5.33
C ALA A 37 30.73 -2.01 -4.13
N LYS A 38 30.55 -0.82 -3.55
CA LYS A 38 31.21 -0.42 -2.28
C LYS A 38 30.77 -1.28 -1.08
N LYS A 39 29.68 -2.01 -1.21
CA LYS A 39 29.13 -2.91 -0.19
C LYS A 39 29.22 -4.37 -0.70
N PRO A 40 30.33 -5.08 -0.46
CA PRO A 40 30.64 -6.38 -1.11
C PRO A 40 29.62 -7.49 -0.82
N ASN A 41 28.83 -7.34 0.26
CA ASN A 41 27.80 -8.30 0.63
C ASN A 41 26.42 -8.00 0.02
N VAL A 42 26.25 -6.88 -0.69
CA VAL A 42 24.99 -6.52 -1.38
C VAL A 42 25.02 -7.10 -2.79
N ARG A 43 23.96 -7.81 -3.14
CA ARG A 43 23.76 -8.40 -4.47
C ARG A 43 22.86 -7.51 -5.30
N LEU A 44 23.39 -6.96 -6.39
CA LEU A 44 22.61 -6.24 -7.39
C LEU A 44 22.22 -7.21 -8.51
N LEU A 45 20.92 -7.43 -8.68
CA LEU A 45 20.34 -8.26 -9.73
C LEU A 45 19.73 -7.38 -10.81
N VAL A 46 20.17 -7.54 -12.04
CA VAL A 46 19.59 -6.88 -13.22
C VAL A 46 18.81 -7.94 -14.01
N CYS A 47 17.48 -7.77 -14.10
CA CYS A 47 16.57 -8.82 -14.60
C CYS A 47 15.97 -8.51 -15.98
N GLY A 48 16.34 -7.37 -16.59
CA GLY A 48 15.75 -6.89 -17.84
C GLY A 48 14.37 -6.25 -17.65
N GLN A 49 13.82 -5.71 -18.72
CA GLN A 49 12.50 -5.09 -18.70
C GLN A 49 11.41 -6.15 -18.50
N TRP A 50 10.47 -5.84 -17.64
CA TRP A 50 9.29 -6.68 -17.41
C TRP A 50 8.17 -6.32 -18.40
N SER A 51 7.42 -7.34 -18.81
CA SER A 51 6.22 -7.13 -19.59
C SER A 51 5.15 -6.43 -18.76
N ASP A 52 4.45 -5.47 -19.36
CA ASP A 52 3.30 -4.79 -18.74
C ASP A 52 2.11 -5.73 -18.50
N LYS A 53 2.07 -6.85 -19.24
CA LYS A 53 1.04 -7.89 -19.11
C LYS A 53 1.68 -9.24 -18.77
N THR A 54 1.49 -9.67 -17.54
CA THR A 54 1.80 -11.04 -17.13
C THR A 54 0.56 -11.91 -17.31
N THR A 55 0.46 -12.61 -18.45
CA THR A 55 -0.57 -13.63 -18.65
C THR A 55 -0.24 -14.88 -17.84
N GLY A 56 -1.26 -15.64 -17.45
CA GLY A 56 -1.11 -16.92 -16.75
C GLY A 56 -1.98 -17.04 -15.51
N PHE A 57 -1.87 -18.18 -14.87
CA PHE A 57 -2.64 -18.52 -13.68
C PHE A 57 -1.85 -18.23 -12.40
N ASP A 58 -2.58 -17.93 -11.34
CA ASP A 58 -2.10 -18.04 -9.97
C ASP A 58 -2.46 -19.43 -9.45
N ILE A 59 -1.44 -20.21 -9.08
CA ILE A 59 -1.59 -21.61 -8.69
C ILE A 59 -1.13 -21.75 -7.24
N LYS A 60 -2.03 -22.26 -6.39
CA LYS A 60 -1.75 -22.56 -4.99
C LYS A 60 -1.92 -24.04 -4.71
N ARG A 61 -0.87 -24.69 -4.22
CA ARG A 61 -0.93 -26.06 -3.79
C ARG A 61 -1.76 -26.18 -2.50
N VAL A 62 -2.69 -27.14 -2.49
CA VAL A 62 -3.45 -27.57 -1.31
C VAL A 62 -3.27 -29.05 -1.09
N ASN A 63 -3.72 -29.58 0.06
CA ASN A 63 -3.68 -31.01 0.29
C ASN A 63 -4.64 -31.73 -0.68
N GLY A 64 -4.10 -32.65 -1.49
CA GLY A 64 -4.84 -33.43 -2.47
C GLY A 64 -5.08 -32.72 -3.82
N GLY A 65 -4.52 -31.52 -4.07
CA GLY A 65 -4.74 -30.84 -5.33
C GLY A 65 -4.08 -29.48 -5.45
N VAL A 66 -4.61 -28.68 -6.38
CA VAL A 66 -4.21 -27.29 -6.60
C VAL A 66 -5.42 -26.40 -6.79
N LEU A 67 -5.34 -25.17 -6.30
CA LEU A 67 -6.25 -24.10 -6.65
C LEU A 67 -5.66 -23.33 -7.83
N VAL A 68 -6.46 -23.12 -8.86
CA VAL A 68 -6.06 -22.41 -10.08
C VAL A 68 -7.03 -21.25 -10.29
N GLN A 69 -6.51 -20.04 -10.46
CA GLN A 69 -7.31 -18.86 -10.76
C GLN A 69 -6.56 -17.96 -11.75
N ASP A 70 -7.28 -17.10 -12.43
CA ASP A 70 -6.67 -16.03 -13.20
C ASP A 70 -5.93 -15.08 -12.27
N ARG A 71 -4.79 -14.54 -12.74
CA ARG A 71 -4.08 -13.51 -12.00
C ARG A 71 -4.94 -12.25 -11.93
N ASP A 72 -5.05 -11.67 -10.75
CA ASP A 72 -5.62 -10.34 -10.57
C ASP A 72 -4.66 -9.27 -11.14
N GLN A 73 -4.97 -8.83 -12.34
CA GLN A 73 -4.21 -7.78 -13.05
C GLN A 73 -4.88 -6.41 -12.97
N LYS A 74 -6.08 -6.31 -12.39
CA LYS A 74 -6.79 -5.03 -12.31
C LYS A 74 -6.02 -4.06 -11.43
N MET A 75 -5.72 -2.90 -11.98
CA MET A 75 -5.17 -1.74 -11.25
C MET A 75 -6.19 -0.62 -11.32
N VAL A 76 -6.64 -0.18 -10.15
CA VAL A 76 -7.56 0.94 -9.99
C VAL A 76 -6.85 2.24 -10.34
N GLY A 77 -7.43 3.03 -11.23
CA GLY A 77 -7.01 4.38 -11.59
C GLY A 77 -7.93 5.44 -11.01
N LEU A 78 -7.65 6.71 -11.34
CA LEU A 78 -8.47 7.84 -10.87
C LEU A 78 -9.94 7.73 -11.32
N ASP A 79 -10.16 7.29 -12.56
CA ASP A 79 -11.49 7.20 -13.18
C ASP A 79 -12.36 6.08 -12.58
N ASP A 80 -11.74 5.13 -11.87
CA ASP A 80 -12.45 4.05 -11.17
C ASP A 80 -12.93 4.47 -9.78
N LEU A 81 -12.48 5.62 -9.27
CA LEU A 81 -12.75 6.05 -7.91
C LEU A 81 -14.08 6.78 -7.78
N LYS A 82 -14.85 6.43 -6.75
CA LYS A 82 -16.07 7.12 -6.37
C LYS A 82 -15.90 7.79 -5.01
N VAL A 83 -15.87 9.13 -4.97
CA VAL A 83 -15.93 9.86 -3.69
C VAL A 83 -17.32 9.73 -3.13
N VAL A 84 -17.44 9.22 -1.90
CA VAL A 84 -18.74 8.96 -1.24
C VAL A 84 -18.97 9.84 -0.01
N SER A 85 -17.94 10.47 0.54
CA SER A 85 -18.02 11.47 1.62
C SER A 85 -18.40 12.85 1.09
N LYS A 86 -18.83 13.75 1.98
CA LYS A 86 -19.08 15.16 1.66
C LYS A 86 -17.80 15.91 1.31
N ARG A 87 -16.75 15.69 2.11
CA ARG A 87 -15.43 16.26 1.85
C ARG A 87 -14.81 15.62 0.61
N GLN A 88 -14.34 16.46 -0.30
CA GLN A 88 -13.61 16.03 -1.49
C GLN A 88 -12.12 15.85 -1.17
N PRO A 89 -11.44 14.87 -1.78
CA PRO A 89 -10.00 14.69 -1.61
C PRO A 89 -9.21 15.81 -2.28
N THR A 90 -8.08 16.18 -1.72
CA THR A 90 -7.09 17.00 -2.42
C THR A 90 -6.34 16.18 -3.47
N ALA A 91 -5.59 16.84 -4.36
CA ALA A 91 -4.78 16.14 -5.36
C ALA A 91 -3.70 15.25 -4.70
N GLU A 92 -3.11 15.72 -3.61
CA GLU A 92 -2.13 14.97 -2.82
C GLU A 92 -2.77 13.74 -2.16
N GLU A 93 -3.95 13.90 -1.57
CA GLU A 93 -4.70 12.78 -0.99
C GLU A 93 -5.07 11.74 -2.04
N LEU A 94 -5.51 12.14 -3.24
CA LEU A 94 -5.80 11.20 -4.33
C LEU A 94 -4.55 10.42 -4.78
N ARG A 95 -3.42 11.11 -4.94
CA ARG A 95 -2.14 10.48 -5.25
C ARG A 95 -1.78 9.44 -4.19
N ASP A 96 -1.85 9.82 -2.92
CA ASP A 96 -1.48 8.97 -1.80
C ASP A 96 -2.47 7.82 -1.58
N LEU A 97 -3.78 8.04 -1.79
CA LEU A 97 -4.82 6.99 -1.77
C LEU A 97 -4.57 5.92 -2.84
N LEU A 98 -4.28 6.32 -4.09
CA LEU A 98 -3.95 5.38 -5.16
C LEU A 98 -2.64 4.62 -4.90
N PHE A 99 -1.63 5.29 -4.37
CA PHE A 99 -0.40 4.63 -3.94
C PHE A 99 -0.69 3.61 -2.84
N CYS A 100 -1.41 4.03 -1.81
CA CYS A 100 -1.80 3.21 -0.67
C CYS A 100 -2.60 1.96 -1.11
N TRP A 101 -3.55 2.14 -2.03
CA TRP A 101 -4.36 1.07 -2.60
C TRP A 101 -3.51 0.05 -3.37
N LYS A 102 -2.55 0.51 -4.18
CA LYS A 102 -1.61 -0.38 -4.88
C LYS A 102 -0.80 -1.23 -3.90
N VAL A 103 -0.37 -0.65 -2.78
CA VAL A 103 0.35 -1.40 -1.74
C VAL A 103 -0.59 -2.42 -1.09
N ALA A 104 -1.81 -2.00 -0.71
CA ALA A 104 -2.78 -2.87 -0.03
C ALA A 104 -3.15 -4.10 -0.85
N LYS A 105 -3.20 -4.00 -2.19
CA LYS A 105 -3.42 -5.13 -3.10
C LYS A 105 -2.47 -6.31 -2.86
N TYR A 106 -1.22 -6.03 -2.48
CA TYR A 106 -0.19 -7.05 -2.26
C TYR A 106 0.04 -7.38 -0.79
N VAL A 107 -0.70 -6.77 0.11
CA VAL A 107 -0.62 -7.03 1.55
C VAL A 107 -1.61 -8.10 1.96
N LYS A 108 -1.15 -9.04 2.81
CA LYS A 108 -1.97 -10.14 3.29
C LYS A 108 -3.16 -9.63 4.12
N SER A 109 -4.36 -10.10 3.80
CA SER A 109 -5.59 -9.80 4.54
C SER A 109 -5.52 -10.24 6.03
N ASN A 110 -6.19 -9.57 6.94
CA ASN A 110 -6.80 -8.27 6.74
C ASN A 110 -5.73 -7.20 6.63
N ALA A 111 -5.74 -6.40 5.55
CA ALA A 111 -4.71 -5.41 5.28
C ALA A 111 -5.19 -3.98 5.60
N ILE A 112 -4.39 -3.27 6.38
CA ILE A 112 -4.48 -1.82 6.54
C ILE A 112 -3.12 -1.23 6.21
N VAL A 113 -3.12 -0.27 5.31
CA VAL A 113 -1.92 0.48 4.91
C VAL A 113 -2.13 1.96 5.18
N TYR A 114 -1.15 2.60 5.80
CA TYR A 114 -1.08 4.06 5.93
C TYR A 114 -0.02 4.58 4.97
N ALA A 115 -0.32 5.67 4.28
CA ALA A 115 0.60 6.29 3.34
C ALA A 115 0.51 7.83 3.39
N LYS A 116 1.64 8.47 3.07
CA LYS A 116 1.78 9.92 2.93
C LYS A 116 2.94 10.22 2.00
N ASP A 117 2.79 11.20 1.14
CA ASP A 117 3.83 11.63 0.19
C ASP A 117 4.38 10.46 -0.67
N SER A 118 3.48 9.57 -1.14
CA SER A 118 3.81 8.36 -1.90
C SER A 118 4.77 7.41 -1.17
N MET A 119 4.75 7.42 0.15
CA MET A 119 5.53 6.55 1.02
C MET A 119 4.59 5.80 1.99
N THR A 120 4.88 4.54 2.27
CA THR A 120 4.19 3.79 3.33
C THR A 120 4.63 4.32 4.70
N ILE A 121 3.66 4.67 5.53
CA ILE A 121 3.88 5.11 6.91
C ILE A 121 3.79 3.93 7.88
N GLY A 122 2.84 3.03 7.63
CA GLY A 122 2.67 1.83 8.42
C GLY A 122 1.84 0.79 7.68
N VAL A 123 2.15 -0.48 7.92
CA VAL A 123 1.46 -1.61 7.29
C VAL A 123 1.08 -2.64 8.34
N GLY A 124 -0.21 -2.92 8.47
CA GLY A 124 -0.75 -4.02 9.24
C GLY A 124 -1.29 -5.11 8.32
N ALA A 125 -0.79 -6.32 8.47
CA ALA A 125 -1.04 -7.43 7.56
C ALA A 125 -1.34 -8.74 8.30
N GLY A 126 -2.13 -9.61 7.69
CA GLY A 126 -2.32 -10.99 8.12
C GLY A 126 -3.05 -11.14 9.45
N GLN A 127 -3.80 -10.14 9.89
CA GLN A 127 -4.53 -10.18 11.16
C GLN A 127 -5.97 -10.65 10.97
N MET A 128 -6.54 -11.25 12.03
CA MET A 128 -7.93 -11.72 12.02
C MET A 128 -8.94 -10.59 12.19
N SER A 129 -8.47 -9.40 12.58
CA SER A 129 -9.29 -8.21 12.76
C SER A 129 -8.64 -7.01 12.07
N ARG A 130 -9.45 -6.25 11.32
CA ARG A 130 -9.02 -5.02 10.63
C ARG A 130 -8.59 -3.94 11.62
N VAL A 131 -9.23 -3.88 12.79
CA VAL A 131 -8.84 -3.00 13.90
C VAL A 131 -7.44 -3.34 14.41
N TYR A 132 -7.10 -4.63 14.48
CA TYR A 132 -5.74 -5.06 14.87
C TYR A 132 -4.70 -4.70 13.81
N SER A 133 -5.03 -4.85 12.51
CA SER A 133 -4.15 -4.40 11.42
C SER A 133 -3.88 -2.91 11.51
N ALA A 134 -4.89 -2.09 11.79
CA ALA A 134 -4.74 -0.65 11.99
C ALA A 134 -3.80 -0.33 13.18
N LYS A 135 -3.97 -1.03 14.31
CA LYS A 135 -3.07 -0.88 15.48
C LYS A 135 -1.62 -1.25 15.15
N ILE A 136 -1.41 -2.37 14.47
CA ILE A 136 -0.06 -2.83 14.05
C ILE A 136 0.57 -1.83 13.09
N ALA A 137 -0.19 -1.29 12.12
CA ALA A 137 0.30 -0.24 11.24
C ALA A 137 0.78 0.99 12.02
N GLY A 138 0.02 1.42 13.04
CA GLY A 138 0.41 2.53 13.91
C GLY A 138 1.65 2.23 14.77
N ILE A 139 1.77 1.03 15.33
CA ILE A 139 2.94 0.60 16.11
C ILE A 139 4.19 0.63 15.22
N LYS A 140 4.13 0.05 14.03
CA LYS A 140 5.26 0.04 13.09
C LYS A 140 5.67 1.44 12.63
N ALA A 141 4.69 2.34 12.45
CA ALA A 141 4.98 3.73 12.16
C ALA A 141 5.77 4.39 13.32
N ALA A 142 5.33 4.16 14.55
CA ALA A 142 6.00 4.70 15.73
C ALA A 142 7.42 4.13 15.93
N ASP A 143 7.62 2.83 15.69
CA ASP A 143 8.93 2.18 15.78
C ASP A 143 9.97 2.79 14.82
N GLU A 144 9.49 3.30 13.65
CA GLU A 144 10.32 3.97 12.65
C GLU A 144 10.31 5.50 12.77
N ASN A 145 9.73 6.05 13.84
CA ASN A 145 9.56 7.49 14.06
C ASN A 145 8.79 8.20 12.93
N LEU A 146 7.84 7.51 12.30
CA LEU A 146 6.96 8.05 11.27
C LEU A 146 5.63 8.49 11.89
N GLU A 147 5.16 9.68 11.49
CA GLU A 147 3.92 10.24 12.00
C GLU A 147 2.72 9.77 11.16
N VAL A 148 1.75 9.11 11.80
CA VAL A 148 0.49 8.69 11.17
C VAL A 148 -0.43 9.87 10.88
N LYS A 149 -0.39 10.92 11.69
CA LYS A 149 -1.24 12.09 11.53
C LYS A 149 -1.05 12.76 10.15
N GLY A 150 -2.18 12.99 9.48
CA GLY A 150 -2.18 13.56 8.13
C GLY A 150 -1.96 12.54 7.02
N SER A 151 -1.83 11.25 7.34
CA SER A 151 -1.76 10.16 6.35
C SER A 151 -3.12 9.83 5.77
N VAL A 152 -3.11 9.09 4.67
CA VAL A 152 -4.27 8.39 4.12
C VAL A 152 -4.22 6.92 4.51
N MET A 153 -5.37 6.22 4.40
CA MET A 153 -5.51 4.81 4.73
C MET A 153 -6.15 4.02 3.58
N ALA A 154 -5.60 2.85 3.28
CA ALA A 154 -6.26 1.85 2.44
C ALA A 154 -6.63 0.62 3.27
N SER A 155 -7.81 0.06 2.98
CA SER A 155 -8.28 -1.22 3.50
C SER A 155 -8.62 -2.15 2.35
N ASP A 156 -8.12 -3.39 2.39
CA ASP A 156 -8.33 -4.41 1.35
C ASP A 156 -9.77 -4.92 1.24
N ALA A 157 -10.64 -4.55 2.19
CA ALA A 157 -12.07 -4.84 2.16
C ALA A 157 -12.87 -3.74 2.87
N PHE A 158 -14.19 -3.80 2.76
CA PHE A 158 -15.09 -2.83 3.39
C PHE A 158 -15.00 -2.84 4.93
N PHE A 159 -15.36 -1.71 5.54
CA PHE A 159 -15.56 -1.63 6.99
C PHE A 159 -16.97 -2.11 7.34
N PRO A 160 -17.11 -3.12 8.21
CA PRO A 160 -18.43 -3.62 8.60
C PRO A 160 -19.17 -2.71 9.58
N PHE A 161 -18.44 -1.83 10.29
CA PHE A 161 -18.93 -0.90 11.29
C PHE A 161 -18.11 0.39 11.29
N ARG A 162 -18.66 1.45 11.89
CA ARG A 162 -18.01 2.77 11.96
C ARG A 162 -16.73 2.83 12.82
N ASP A 163 -16.56 1.89 13.75
CA ASP A 163 -15.46 1.85 14.71
C ASP A 163 -14.06 1.91 14.05
N GLY A 164 -13.92 1.31 12.88
CA GLY A 164 -12.69 1.39 12.10
C GLY A 164 -12.38 2.80 11.59
N ILE A 165 -13.40 3.57 11.23
CA ILE A 165 -13.28 4.95 10.77
C ILE A 165 -13.05 5.90 11.95
N ASP A 166 -13.77 5.69 13.06
CA ASP A 166 -13.58 6.46 14.29
C ASP A 166 -12.15 6.30 14.80
N ALA A 167 -11.60 5.07 14.78
CA ALA A 167 -10.22 4.79 15.16
C ALA A 167 -9.20 5.43 14.19
N ALA A 168 -9.48 5.43 12.89
CA ALA A 168 -8.64 6.08 11.89
C ALA A 168 -8.62 7.61 12.10
N ALA A 169 -9.78 8.22 12.34
CA ALA A 169 -9.90 9.64 12.66
C ALA A 169 -9.11 10.01 13.92
N ALA A 170 -9.22 9.21 14.99
CA ALA A 170 -8.47 9.40 16.23
C ALA A 170 -6.94 9.29 16.01
N ALA A 171 -6.50 8.45 15.09
CA ALA A 171 -5.09 8.37 14.66
C ALA A 171 -4.64 9.54 13.78
N GLY A 172 -5.56 10.39 13.33
CA GLY A 172 -5.29 11.56 12.49
C GLY A 172 -5.26 11.28 11.00
N ILE A 173 -5.83 10.15 10.54
CA ILE A 173 -6.03 9.84 9.13
C ILE A 173 -6.99 10.86 8.51
N LYS A 174 -6.69 11.31 7.29
CA LYS A 174 -7.46 12.34 6.58
C LYS A 174 -8.34 11.79 5.46
N ALA A 175 -7.95 10.69 4.84
CA ALA A 175 -8.69 10.11 3.76
C ALA A 175 -8.58 8.58 3.77
N VAL A 176 -9.63 7.90 3.30
CA VAL A 176 -9.74 6.44 3.29
C VAL A 176 -10.15 5.96 1.91
N ILE A 177 -9.49 4.90 1.43
CA ILE A 177 -9.86 4.15 0.24
C ILE A 177 -10.21 2.71 0.62
N GLN A 178 -11.33 2.22 0.13
CA GLN A 178 -11.86 0.87 0.35
C GLN A 178 -12.78 0.45 -0.80
N PRO A 179 -13.13 -0.85 -0.94
CA PRO A 179 -14.02 -1.27 -2.01
C PRO A 179 -15.49 -0.83 -1.82
N GLY A 180 -15.96 -0.65 -0.58
CA GLY A 180 -17.38 -0.50 -0.29
C GLY A 180 -18.12 -1.83 -0.41
N GLY A 181 -19.47 -1.78 -0.44
CA GLY A 181 -20.33 -2.95 -0.59
C GLY A 181 -20.79 -3.58 0.72
N SER A 182 -20.57 -2.90 1.86
CA SER A 182 -21.14 -3.28 3.14
C SER A 182 -22.63 -2.90 3.23
N MET A 183 -23.42 -3.72 3.89
CA MET A 183 -24.80 -3.33 4.26
C MET A 183 -24.84 -2.07 5.14
N ARG A 184 -23.72 -1.69 5.75
CA ARG A 184 -23.56 -0.53 6.62
C ARG A 184 -22.71 0.59 6.02
N ASP A 185 -22.55 0.63 4.70
CA ASP A 185 -21.80 1.70 4.04
C ASP A 185 -22.32 3.10 4.43
N ALA A 186 -23.63 3.27 4.56
CA ALA A 186 -24.22 4.55 4.98
C ALA A 186 -23.72 5.00 6.37
N GLU A 187 -23.61 4.08 7.34
CA GLU A 187 -23.09 4.35 8.69
C GLU A 187 -21.60 4.71 8.64
N VAL A 188 -20.82 3.98 7.83
CA VAL A 188 -19.38 4.17 7.67
C VAL A 188 -19.06 5.50 6.96
N ILE A 189 -19.85 5.86 5.94
CA ILE A 189 -19.75 7.15 5.25
C ILE A 189 -20.11 8.30 6.20
N ALA A 190 -21.19 8.15 6.98
CA ALA A 190 -21.57 9.16 7.97
C ALA A 190 -20.46 9.40 9.01
N ALA A 191 -19.79 8.36 9.46
CA ALA A 191 -18.63 8.49 10.37
C ALA A 191 -17.48 9.28 9.73
N ALA A 192 -17.18 9.04 8.45
CA ALA A 192 -16.18 9.81 7.73
C ALA A 192 -16.56 11.30 7.63
N ASP A 193 -17.84 11.59 7.33
CA ASP A 193 -18.37 12.95 7.27
C ASP A 193 -18.30 13.67 8.62
N GLU A 194 -18.64 12.98 9.72
CA GLU A 194 -18.57 13.52 11.09
C GLU A 194 -17.15 13.93 11.48
N HIS A 195 -16.14 13.20 10.98
CA HIS A 195 -14.72 13.46 11.25
C HIS A 195 -14.03 14.33 10.19
N ASP A 196 -14.77 14.92 9.26
CA ASP A 196 -14.21 15.69 8.13
C ASP A 196 -13.15 14.91 7.35
N MET A 197 -13.39 13.61 7.16
CA MET A 197 -12.53 12.72 6.39
C MET A 197 -13.09 12.53 4.98
N THR A 198 -12.18 12.36 4.02
CA THR A 198 -12.57 11.87 2.69
C THR A 198 -12.71 10.36 2.70
N MET A 199 -13.74 9.86 2.03
CA MET A 199 -13.88 8.42 1.75
C MET A 199 -14.10 8.17 0.27
N VAL A 200 -13.31 7.22 -0.26
CA VAL A 200 -13.32 6.85 -1.67
C VAL A 200 -13.55 5.34 -1.80
N PHE A 201 -14.46 4.96 -2.70
CA PHE A 201 -14.74 3.57 -3.05
C PHE A 201 -14.10 3.20 -4.39
N THR A 202 -13.65 1.95 -4.49
CA THR A 202 -13.06 1.38 -5.71
C THR A 202 -14.01 0.45 -6.46
N GLY A 203 -15.13 0.06 -5.84
CA GLY A 203 -16.09 -0.91 -6.40
C GLY A 203 -15.70 -2.37 -6.20
#